data_ed8f423ffc9538e07e9b30c3d54d24eb
#
_entry.id   ed8f423ffc9538e07e9b30c3d54d24eb
#
_cell.length_a   1.000
_cell.length_b   1.000
_cell.length_c   1.000
_cell.angle_alpha   90.00
_cell.angle_beta   90.00
_cell.angle_gamma   90.00
#
_symmetry.space_group_name_H-M   'P 1'
#
loop_
_entity.id
_entity.type
_entity.pdbx_description
1 polymer ?
#
loop_
_entity_poly.entity_id
_entity_poly.type
_entity_poly.pdbx_seq_one_letter_code
_entity_poly.pdbx_strand_id
1 'polypeptide(L)'
;VEHEESNFLTHNPCPNCPSSDAFAIYDDGHGYCFSCGYTEKDCLIETERREKVNAGLITDGEQKPLAKRSINQATIKKWDYQVGNYNGKAVQIANYKDNQGTVIAQKLRFPNKDFLFIGKTEKVSLYGQWLWRDGGKQVTVVEGEIDALSMSQALNNKWAVVSVPHGAAGAKKDVAKALEWLSKFDKVVFMFDNDEAGRKAAQDCASILPPNKAKIASLPMKDANEMLVAGKVNELIDCMWDAKDFRPDGIVNGADLWELVSSTDDTESFEYPFSGLNGKTLGLRKGEIVTITAGSGVGKSQLCREIAHYLLHQGQTIGYIALEESVKRSALGLMSIALNKPLHLGNVDVTDKELKKSFEETLGTGRVYLYDHWGSTESDNLLAKIRYLANGCGCSFIVLDHISIVVSGISEGDERRTIDNTMTKLRGLVEELKVGLILVSHLKRPDGKDHTDGARVSLGQLRGSSGIAQLTDICIGCERNLSDNSPTTTVRVLKNRWTGETGVACKLAYDKHTARMSELTVDDEDDIDDITFNEKDELNETSI
;
A
#
# COMPACT_ATOMS: atom_id res chain seq x y z
N VAL A 1 -31.38 2.81 31.92
CA VAL A 1 -31.72 4.12 31.35
C VAL A 1 -31.84 5.04 32.54
N GLU A 2 -30.80 5.82 32.81
CA GLU A 2 -30.80 6.88 33.80
C GLU A 2 -31.75 7.96 33.30
N HIS A 3 -32.81 8.23 34.02
CA HIS A 3 -33.65 9.40 33.81
C HIS A 3 -32.84 10.61 34.30
N GLU A 4 -32.39 11.46 33.40
CA GLU A 4 -31.95 12.80 33.75
C GLU A 4 -33.11 13.51 34.38
N GLU A 5 -32.98 13.90 35.65
CA GLU A 5 -34.01 14.67 36.38
C GLU A 5 -34.09 16.05 35.72
N SER A 6 -35.21 16.32 35.03
CA SER A 6 -35.50 17.64 34.49
C SER A 6 -35.94 18.59 35.61
N ASN A 7 -35.39 19.81 35.63
CA ASN A 7 -35.72 20.81 36.64
C ASN A 7 -36.89 21.70 36.19
N PHE A 8 -37.80 21.96 37.11
CA PHE A 8 -38.91 22.87 36.89
C PHE A 8 -38.45 24.31 36.64
N LEU A 9 -39.03 24.98 35.63
CA LEU A 9 -38.72 26.36 35.26
C LEU A 9 -39.83 27.34 35.65
N THR A 10 -41.07 27.11 35.19
CA THR A 10 -42.19 28.04 35.38
C THR A 10 -43.54 27.37 35.21
N HIS A 11 -44.60 28.03 35.72
CA HIS A 11 -46.00 27.72 35.48
C HIS A 11 -46.60 28.68 34.46
N ASN A 12 -47.38 28.15 33.52
CA ASN A 12 -48.10 28.92 32.49
C ASN A 12 -49.58 28.48 32.43
N PRO A 13 -50.46 29.28 31.80
CA PRO A 13 -51.82 28.84 31.45
C PRO A 13 -51.77 27.61 30.54
N CYS A 14 -52.61 26.64 30.77
CA CYS A 14 -52.66 25.42 29.95
C CYS A 14 -53.31 25.69 28.59
N PRO A 15 -52.70 25.27 27.48
CA PRO A 15 -53.29 25.43 26.15
C PRO A 15 -54.54 24.55 25.94
N ASN A 16 -54.74 23.50 26.75
CA ASN A 16 -55.81 22.52 26.57
C ASN A 16 -56.96 22.58 27.60
N CYS A 17 -56.79 23.30 28.71
CA CYS A 17 -57.79 23.42 29.71
C CYS A 17 -57.86 24.86 30.32
N PRO A 18 -58.90 25.27 30.99
CA PRO A 18 -59.06 26.66 31.51
C PRO A 18 -58.15 27.00 32.70
N SER A 19 -57.25 26.15 33.08
CA SER A 19 -56.31 26.44 34.18
C SER A 19 -55.34 27.53 33.81
N SER A 20 -55.16 28.53 34.67
CA SER A 20 -54.33 29.70 34.47
C SER A 20 -52.87 29.47 34.85
N ASP A 21 -52.52 28.35 35.57
CA ASP A 21 -51.25 28.14 36.20
C ASP A 21 -50.83 26.65 36.38
N ALA A 22 -51.62 25.71 35.86
CA ALA A 22 -51.34 24.29 36.07
C ALA A 22 -50.40 23.69 35.03
N PHE A 23 -49.94 24.44 34.03
CA PHE A 23 -49.03 23.95 33.01
C PHE A 23 -47.59 24.27 33.39
N ALA A 24 -46.88 23.27 33.91
CA ALA A 24 -45.47 23.37 34.29
C ALA A 24 -44.54 23.15 33.09
N ILE A 25 -43.57 24.00 32.92
CA ILE A 25 -42.49 23.89 31.91
C ILE A 25 -41.20 23.55 32.60
N TYR A 26 -40.47 22.60 32.02
CA TYR A 26 -39.21 22.05 32.52
C TYR A 26 -38.04 22.45 31.63
N ASP A 27 -36.83 22.33 32.18
CA ASP A 27 -35.59 22.79 31.54
C ASP A 27 -35.12 21.96 30.33
N ASP A 28 -35.65 20.76 30.15
CA ASP A 28 -35.51 19.92 28.96
C ASP A 28 -36.49 20.31 27.84
N GLY A 29 -37.38 21.28 28.11
CA GLY A 29 -38.35 21.79 27.14
C GLY A 29 -39.70 21.08 27.13
N HIS A 30 -39.91 20.06 27.96
CA HIS A 30 -41.23 19.47 28.06
C HIS A 30 -42.12 20.30 28.97
N GLY A 31 -43.43 20.33 28.64
CA GLY A 31 -44.48 20.90 29.46
C GLY A 31 -45.50 19.84 29.88
N TYR A 32 -45.97 19.92 31.13
CA TYR A 32 -46.99 19.04 31.70
C TYR A 32 -48.04 19.82 32.47
N CYS A 33 -49.30 19.58 32.17
CA CYS A 33 -50.41 20.19 32.89
C CYS A 33 -50.90 19.29 34.04
N PHE A 34 -50.75 19.72 35.27
CA PHE A 34 -51.22 18.99 36.44
C PHE A 34 -52.76 18.97 36.60
N SER A 35 -53.48 19.82 35.84
CA SER A 35 -54.96 19.87 35.90
C SER A 35 -55.63 18.88 34.91
N CYS A 36 -55.10 18.73 33.68
CA CYS A 36 -55.75 17.90 32.66
C CYS A 36 -54.86 16.82 32.06
N GLY A 37 -53.61 16.69 32.53
CA GLY A 37 -52.64 15.71 32.01
C GLY A 37 -52.10 16.02 30.61
N TYR A 38 -52.35 17.19 30.04
CA TYR A 38 -51.83 17.61 28.74
C TYR A 38 -50.32 17.70 28.79
N THR A 39 -49.66 17.13 27.77
CA THR A 39 -48.18 17.19 27.59
C THR A 39 -47.84 17.84 26.28
N GLU A 40 -46.83 18.67 26.28
CA GLU A 40 -46.30 19.31 25.08
C GLU A 40 -44.77 19.20 25.10
N LYS A 41 -44.16 18.98 23.95
CA LYS A 41 -42.71 19.01 23.77
C LYS A 41 -42.32 20.34 23.15
N ASP A 42 -41.18 20.89 23.56
CA ASP A 42 -40.66 22.15 23.02
C ASP A 42 -41.37 23.43 23.48
N CYS A 43 -41.82 23.47 24.76
CA CYS A 43 -42.48 24.62 25.39
C CYS A 43 -41.55 25.80 25.72
N LEU A 44 -40.22 25.69 25.53
CA LEU A 44 -39.29 26.79 25.83
C LEU A 44 -39.41 27.87 24.76
N ILE A 45 -39.56 29.13 25.21
CA ILE A 45 -39.56 30.30 24.34
C ILE A 45 -38.20 30.39 23.63
N GLU A 46 -38.21 30.79 22.37
CA GLU A 46 -37.02 30.82 21.50
C GLU A 46 -35.84 31.64 22.05
N THR A 47 -36.12 32.62 22.91
CA THR A 47 -35.15 33.43 23.66
C THR A 47 -34.42 32.63 24.73
N GLU A 48 -35.13 31.83 25.52
CA GLU A 48 -34.51 31.01 26.58
C GLU A 48 -33.75 29.82 26.00
N ARG A 49 -34.22 29.27 24.87
CA ARG A 49 -33.43 28.31 24.08
C ARG A 49 -32.11 28.90 23.60
N ARG A 50 -32.11 30.15 23.12
CA ARG A 50 -30.89 30.85 22.68
C ARG A 50 -29.94 31.10 23.84
N GLU A 51 -30.44 31.49 25.01
CA GLU A 51 -29.58 31.73 26.19
C GLU A 51 -28.94 30.45 26.73
N LYS A 52 -29.65 29.31 26.78
CA LYS A 52 -29.08 28.02 27.19
C LYS A 52 -28.09 27.42 26.17
N VAL A 53 -28.33 27.61 24.86
CA VAL A 53 -27.45 27.17 23.80
C VAL A 53 -26.13 27.95 23.84
N ASN A 54 -26.17 29.23 24.23
CA ASN A 54 -24.99 30.12 24.27
C ASN A 54 -24.19 30.04 25.57
N ALA A 55 -24.63 29.26 26.56
CA ALA A 55 -23.86 29.09 27.80
C ALA A 55 -22.45 28.51 27.50
N GLY A 56 -21.43 29.35 27.71
CA GLY A 56 -20.02 29.01 27.46
C GLY A 56 -19.49 29.37 26.08
N LEU A 57 -20.32 29.91 25.15
CA LEU A 57 -19.85 30.40 23.85
C LEU A 57 -19.30 31.82 23.96
N ILE A 58 -18.33 32.17 23.11
CA ILE A 58 -17.81 33.54 22.99
C ILE A 58 -18.78 34.34 22.12
N THR A 59 -19.34 35.43 22.69
CA THR A 59 -20.35 36.27 22.03
C THR A 59 -19.81 37.63 21.59
N ASP A 60 -18.64 38.02 22.07
CA ASP A 60 -17.97 39.30 21.83
C ASP A 60 -16.84 39.24 20.78
N GLY A 61 -16.85 38.17 19.96
CA GLY A 61 -15.90 38.01 18.87
C GLY A 61 -16.13 39.03 17.76
N GLU A 62 -15.03 39.51 17.14
CA GLU A 62 -15.06 40.50 16.08
C GLU A 62 -14.73 39.89 14.71
N GLN A 63 -15.54 40.21 13.69
CA GLN A 63 -15.29 39.81 12.31
C GLN A 63 -14.22 40.72 11.67
N LYS A 64 -12.97 40.27 11.66
CA LYS A 64 -11.82 40.99 11.08
C LYS A 64 -11.18 40.18 9.93
N PRO A 65 -10.73 40.85 8.85
CA PRO A 65 -9.97 40.14 7.81
C PRO A 65 -8.68 39.56 8.36
N LEU A 66 -8.30 38.40 7.85
CA LEU A 66 -7.09 37.69 8.29
C LEU A 66 -5.95 38.00 7.29
N ALA A 67 -5.28 39.16 7.48
CA ALA A 67 -4.25 39.63 6.55
C ALA A 67 -3.12 38.60 6.30
N LYS A 68 -2.64 37.92 7.35
CA LYS A 68 -1.60 36.87 7.25
C LYS A 68 -2.06 35.62 6.48
N ARG A 69 -3.36 35.47 6.28
CA ARG A 69 -3.98 34.36 5.56
C ARG A 69 -4.59 34.77 4.22
N SER A 70 -4.43 36.05 3.86
CA SER A 70 -5.05 36.65 2.66
C SER A 70 -6.57 36.49 2.58
N ILE A 71 -7.26 36.35 3.73
CA ILE A 71 -8.71 36.19 3.79
C ILE A 71 -9.36 37.56 4.02
N ASN A 72 -10.23 37.96 3.09
CA ASN A 72 -10.84 39.28 3.06
C ASN A 72 -12.09 39.38 3.95
N GLN A 73 -12.58 40.61 4.17
CA GLN A 73 -13.72 40.91 5.00
C GLN A 73 -15.04 40.27 4.52
N ALA A 74 -15.24 40.20 3.20
CA ALA A 74 -16.46 39.61 2.63
C ALA A 74 -16.58 38.12 2.96
N THR A 75 -15.49 37.39 2.85
CA THR A 75 -15.41 35.96 3.22
C THR A 75 -15.61 35.76 4.72
N ILE A 76 -14.92 36.54 5.55
CA ILE A 76 -15.06 36.51 7.01
C ILE A 76 -16.53 36.71 7.42
N LYS A 77 -17.19 37.71 6.84
CA LYS A 77 -18.59 38.02 7.13
C LYS A 77 -19.53 36.90 6.69
N LYS A 78 -19.34 36.33 5.50
CA LYS A 78 -20.16 35.22 4.99
C LYS A 78 -20.06 34.00 5.88
N TRP A 79 -18.85 33.66 6.34
CA TRP A 79 -18.58 32.46 7.14
C TRP A 79 -18.77 32.66 8.62
N ASP A 80 -19.09 33.88 9.06
CA ASP A 80 -19.19 34.26 10.47
C ASP A 80 -17.97 33.84 11.29
N TYR A 81 -16.77 34.03 10.67
CA TYR A 81 -15.50 33.74 11.31
C TYR A 81 -15.04 34.93 12.12
N GLN A 82 -14.57 34.72 13.35
CA GLN A 82 -14.31 35.81 14.27
C GLN A 82 -12.92 35.70 14.87
N VAL A 83 -12.44 36.79 15.43
CA VAL A 83 -11.29 36.85 16.34
C VAL A 83 -11.78 37.39 17.70
N GLY A 84 -11.28 36.82 18.76
CA GLY A 84 -11.74 37.18 20.10
C GLY A 84 -10.71 36.82 21.18
N ASN A 85 -11.19 36.73 22.40
CA ASN A 85 -10.37 36.38 23.57
C ASN A 85 -11.02 35.18 24.28
N TYR A 86 -10.22 34.23 24.68
CA TYR A 86 -10.63 33.11 25.52
C TYR A 86 -9.64 32.94 26.68
N ASN A 87 -10.12 33.17 27.91
CA ASN A 87 -9.29 33.12 29.13
C ASN A 87 -8.00 33.96 29.04
N GLY A 88 -8.12 35.19 28.52
CA GLY A 88 -6.99 36.11 28.38
C GLY A 88 -6.08 35.86 27.18
N LYS A 89 -6.35 34.85 26.35
CA LYS A 89 -5.59 34.53 25.15
C LYS A 89 -6.37 34.88 23.87
N ALA A 90 -5.68 35.53 22.93
CA ALA A 90 -6.27 35.81 21.62
C ALA A 90 -6.55 34.50 20.86
N VAL A 91 -7.73 34.35 20.27
CA VAL A 91 -8.16 33.18 19.52
C VAL A 91 -8.86 33.57 18.22
N GLN A 92 -8.78 32.69 17.25
CA GLN A 92 -9.66 32.70 16.07
C GLN A 92 -10.83 31.76 16.36
N ILE A 93 -12.02 32.14 15.96
CA ILE A 93 -13.29 31.49 16.34
C ILE A 93 -14.04 31.08 15.07
N ALA A 94 -14.16 29.79 14.85
CA ALA A 94 -15.03 29.23 13.82
C ALA A 94 -16.37 28.87 14.43
N ASN A 95 -17.42 29.58 14.03
CA ASN A 95 -18.78 29.36 14.51
C ASN A 95 -19.46 28.21 13.75
N TYR A 96 -19.78 27.14 14.47
CA TYR A 96 -20.58 26.01 13.94
C TYR A 96 -22.05 26.26 14.20
N LYS A 97 -22.85 26.21 13.13
CA LYS A 97 -24.27 26.55 13.19
C LYS A 97 -25.16 25.36 12.81
N ASP A 98 -26.32 25.34 13.43
CA ASP A 98 -27.38 24.41 13.04
C ASP A 98 -28.07 24.81 11.73
N ASN A 99 -29.07 24.04 11.29
CA ASN A 99 -29.86 24.31 10.09
C ASN A 99 -30.72 25.60 10.19
N GLN A 100 -30.89 26.16 11.37
CA GLN A 100 -31.61 27.43 11.58
C GLN A 100 -30.67 28.64 11.59
N GLY A 101 -29.37 28.39 11.55
CA GLY A 101 -28.33 29.44 11.58
C GLY A 101 -27.90 29.84 12.99
N THR A 102 -28.38 29.13 14.04
CA THR A 102 -27.97 29.37 15.42
C THR A 102 -26.61 28.75 15.68
N VAL A 103 -25.71 29.50 16.35
CA VAL A 103 -24.41 28.97 16.76
C VAL A 103 -24.61 27.93 17.87
N ILE A 104 -24.18 26.71 17.63
CA ILE A 104 -24.28 25.59 18.58
C ILE A 104 -22.95 25.19 19.21
N ALA A 105 -21.85 25.45 18.51
CA ALA A 105 -20.51 25.17 18.97
C ALA A 105 -19.52 26.15 18.32
N GLN A 106 -18.36 26.27 18.92
CA GLN A 106 -17.25 27.07 18.38
C GLN A 106 -15.97 26.27 18.44
N LYS A 107 -15.17 26.32 17.36
CA LYS A 107 -13.80 25.81 17.37
C LYS A 107 -12.85 26.98 17.48
N LEU A 108 -12.09 26.98 18.55
CA LEU A 108 -11.12 28.01 18.87
C LEU A 108 -9.75 27.58 18.38
N ARG A 109 -9.07 28.44 17.64
CA ARG A 109 -7.69 28.25 17.23
C ARG A 109 -6.78 29.20 17.96
N PHE A 110 -5.83 28.66 18.71
CA PHE A 110 -4.83 29.43 19.46
C PHE A 110 -3.60 29.75 18.58
N PRO A 111 -2.80 30.76 18.96
CA PRO A 111 -1.59 31.15 18.22
C PRO A 111 -0.54 30.03 18.06
N ASN A 112 -0.46 29.13 19.04
CA ASN A 112 0.41 27.93 19.03
C ASN A 112 -0.13 26.77 18.16
N LYS A 113 -1.22 26.99 17.43
CA LYS A 113 -1.95 26.01 16.61
C LYS A 113 -2.70 24.93 17.39
N ASP A 114 -2.89 25.08 18.68
CA ASP A 114 -3.82 24.26 19.45
C ASP A 114 -5.27 24.61 19.10
N PHE A 115 -6.13 23.63 19.25
CA PHE A 115 -7.57 23.78 19.00
C PHE A 115 -8.38 23.37 20.23
N LEU A 116 -9.47 24.06 20.47
CA LEU A 116 -10.44 23.74 21.51
C LEU A 116 -11.85 23.89 20.94
N PHE A 117 -12.68 22.87 21.14
CA PHE A 117 -14.13 22.98 20.89
C PHE A 117 -14.87 23.38 22.18
N ILE A 118 -15.80 24.32 22.06
CA ILE A 118 -16.73 24.70 23.13
C ILE A 118 -18.18 24.64 22.61
N GLY A 119 -19.16 24.49 23.51
CA GLY A 119 -20.57 24.30 23.16
C GLY A 119 -20.96 22.85 22.89
N LYS A 120 -22.00 22.61 22.09
CA LYS A 120 -22.58 21.29 21.80
C LYS A 120 -21.81 20.57 20.68
N THR A 121 -20.63 20.09 21.01
CA THR A 121 -19.67 19.51 20.03
C THR A 121 -20.15 18.21 19.40
N GLU A 122 -21.01 17.45 20.09
CA GLU A 122 -21.61 16.21 19.58
C GLU A 122 -22.59 16.45 18.40
N LYS A 123 -23.13 17.69 18.29
CA LYS A 123 -24.08 18.10 17.24
C LYS A 123 -23.44 18.84 16.07
N VAL A 124 -22.10 18.97 16.04
CA VAL A 124 -21.45 19.65 14.93
C VAL A 124 -21.57 18.84 13.64
N SER A 125 -21.87 19.55 12.56
CA SER A 125 -21.83 19.10 11.17
C SER A 125 -20.56 19.60 10.49
N LEU A 126 -20.40 19.36 9.17
CA LEU A 126 -19.31 19.96 8.40
C LEU A 126 -19.37 21.49 8.52
N TYR A 127 -18.20 22.11 8.73
CA TYR A 127 -18.11 23.56 8.85
C TYR A 127 -18.52 24.24 7.54
N GLY A 128 -19.46 25.16 7.61
CA GLY A 128 -20.04 25.81 6.44
C GLY A 128 -21.25 25.11 5.85
N GLN A 129 -21.65 23.92 6.34
CA GLN A 129 -22.82 23.18 5.83
C GLN A 129 -24.11 24.02 5.84
N TRP A 130 -24.30 24.88 6.84
CA TRP A 130 -25.47 25.78 6.95
C TRP A 130 -25.60 26.81 5.83
N LEU A 131 -24.49 27.08 5.07
CA LEU A 131 -24.49 28.02 3.96
C LEU A 131 -25.09 27.42 2.66
N TRP A 132 -25.19 26.07 2.59
CA TRP A 132 -25.47 25.34 1.35
C TRP A 132 -26.56 24.27 1.56
N ARG A 133 -27.75 24.69 2.03
CA ARG A 133 -28.81 23.78 2.49
C ARG A 133 -29.46 22.97 1.37
N ASP A 134 -29.59 23.57 0.19
CA ASP A 134 -30.39 23.03 -0.91
C ASP A 134 -29.63 22.04 -1.81
N GLY A 135 -28.33 21.83 -1.55
CA GLY A 135 -27.49 21.00 -2.39
C GLY A 135 -27.02 21.75 -3.65
N GLY A 136 -26.67 21.02 -4.71
CA GLY A 136 -26.19 21.60 -5.96
C GLY A 136 -25.37 20.65 -6.83
N LYS A 137 -24.75 21.18 -7.88
CA LYS A 137 -23.94 20.37 -8.79
C LYS A 137 -22.69 19.81 -8.13
N GLN A 138 -22.03 20.59 -7.26
CA GLN A 138 -20.76 20.19 -6.66
C GLN A 138 -20.56 20.85 -5.30
N VAL A 139 -19.96 20.11 -4.37
CA VAL A 139 -19.43 20.63 -3.10
C VAL A 139 -17.97 20.24 -2.97
N THR A 140 -17.14 21.18 -2.49
CA THR A 140 -15.74 20.92 -2.15
C THR A 140 -15.60 20.75 -0.65
N VAL A 141 -15.03 19.62 -0.22
CA VAL A 141 -14.76 19.28 1.18
C VAL A 141 -13.26 19.42 1.40
N VAL A 142 -12.85 20.32 2.29
CA VAL A 142 -11.45 20.56 2.64
C VAL A 142 -11.16 20.13 4.08
N GLU A 143 -9.91 20.14 4.49
CA GLU A 143 -9.51 19.61 5.80
C GLU A 143 -9.78 20.58 6.94
N GLY A 144 -9.50 21.87 6.76
CA GLY A 144 -9.57 22.89 7.81
C GLY A 144 -10.52 24.06 7.51
N GLU A 145 -10.93 24.77 8.57
CA GLU A 145 -11.83 25.93 8.46
C GLU A 145 -11.17 27.06 7.63
N ILE A 146 -9.86 27.26 7.80
CA ILE A 146 -9.12 28.29 7.05
C ILE A 146 -9.06 27.92 5.56
N ASP A 147 -8.93 26.64 5.23
CA ASP A 147 -8.93 26.16 3.84
C ASP A 147 -10.31 26.31 3.22
N ALA A 148 -11.37 26.09 4.00
CA ALA A 148 -12.74 26.34 3.56
C ALA A 148 -12.97 27.83 3.23
N LEU A 149 -12.50 28.74 4.07
CA LEU A 149 -12.55 30.17 3.80
C LEU A 149 -11.73 30.53 2.55
N SER A 150 -10.54 29.93 2.41
CA SER A 150 -9.61 30.19 1.29
C SER A 150 -10.20 29.75 -0.03
N MET A 151 -10.69 28.52 -0.09
CA MET A 151 -11.34 27.97 -1.28
C MET A 151 -12.63 28.71 -1.62
N SER A 152 -13.46 29.04 -0.61
CA SER A 152 -14.67 29.84 -0.82
C SER A 152 -14.36 31.22 -1.37
N GLN A 153 -13.31 31.89 -0.88
CA GLN A 153 -12.86 33.19 -1.40
C GLN A 153 -12.38 33.06 -2.85
N ALA A 154 -11.57 32.05 -3.17
CA ALA A 154 -11.12 31.77 -4.53
C ALA A 154 -12.32 31.63 -5.48
N LEU A 155 -13.40 31.00 -5.04
CA LEU A 155 -14.65 30.82 -5.77
C LEU A 155 -15.62 32.02 -5.64
N ASN A 156 -15.14 33.19 -5.23
CA ASN A 156 -15.94 34.40 -5.01
C ASN A 156 -17.13 34.17 -4.08
N ASN A 157 -17.01 33.25 -3.12
CA ASN A 157 -18.04 32.88 -2.17
C ASN A 157 -19.38 32.40 -2.79
N LYS A 158 -19.35 31.84 -3.99
CA LYS A 158 -20.57 31.45 -4.74
C LYS A 158 -20.79 29.94 -4.84
N TRP A 159 -19.77 29.14 -4.62
CA TRP A 159 -19.81 27.69 -4.74
C TRP A 159 -19.75 27.01 -3.37
N ALA A 160 -20.35 25.82 -3.28
CA ALA A 160 -20.40 25.09 -2.04
C ALA A 160 -19.00 24.59 -1.62
N VAL A 161 -18.58 25.03 -0.46
CA VAL A 161 -17.35 24.59 0.22
C VAL A 161 -17.67 24.30 1.67
N VAL A 162 -17.09 23.25 2.21
CA VAL A 162 -17.19 22.88 3.64
C VAL A 162 -15.86 22.30 4.11
N SER A 163 -15.63 22.28 5.42
CA SER A 163 -14.50 21.51 5.98
C SER A 163 -14.93 20.50 7.04
N VAL A 164 -14.08 19.49 7.25
CA VAL A 164 -14.29 18.53 8.33
C VAL A 164 -13.91 19.15 9.67
N PRO A 165 -14.72 18.96 10.74
CA PRO A 165 -14.44 19.58 12.05
C PRO A 165 -13.21 19.01 12.75
N HIS A 166 -12.90 17.72 12.55
CA HIS A 166 -11.86 17.02 13.31
C HIS A 166 -10.58 16.73 12.49
N GLY A 167 -10.37 17.45 11.36
CA GLY A 167 -9.20 17.26 10.49
C GLY A 167 -9.12 15.86 9.88
N ALA A 168 -7.97 15.52 9.27
CA ALA A 168 -7.77 14.25 8.57
C ALA A 168 -8.13 13.01 9.40
N ALA A 169 -7.73 12.96 10.68
CA ALA A 169 -7.95 11.81 11.55
C ALA A 169 -9.44 11.51 11.83
N GLY A 170 -10.29 12.54 11.87
CA GLY A 170 -11.73 12.42 12.10
C GLY A 170 -12.59 12.45 10.84
N ALA A 171 -11.99 12.78 9.70
CA ALA A 171 -12.69 13.13 8.47
C ALA A 171 -13.70 12.08 8.00
N LYS A 172 -13.33 10.80 7.99
CA LYS A 172 -14.23 9.71 7.59
C LYS A 172 -15.51 9.65 8.42
N LYS A 173 -15.40 9.84 9.75
CA LYS A 173 -16.53 9.86 10.67
C LYS A 173 -17.40 11.09 10.46
N ASP A 174 -16.79 12.25 10.22
CA ASP A 174 -17.50 13.50 9.98
C ASP A 174 -18.25 13.45 8.65
N VAL A 175 -17.63 12.95 7.59
CA VAL A 175 -18.24 12.74 6.28
C VAL A 175 -19.38 11.71 6.36
N ALA A 176 -19.20 10.61 7.12
CA ALA A 176 -20.24 9.61 7.33
C ALA A 176 -21.49 10.19 7.99
N LYS A 177 -21.34 11.09 8.96
CA LYS A 177 -22.49 11.82 9.58
C LYS A 177 -23.18 12.75 8.59
N ALA A 178 -22.48 13.27 7.59
CA ALA A 178 -22.99 14.22 6.61
C ALA A 178 -23.46 13.58 5.29
N LEU A 179 -23.48 12.25 5.17
CA LEU A 179 -23.81 11.54 3.92
C LEU A 179 -25.15 11.95 3.32
N GLU A 180 -26.19 12.10 4.15
CA GLU A 180 -27.51 12.54 3.70
C GLU A 180 -27.45 13.93 3.05
N TRP A 181 -26.74 14.87 3.67
CA TRP A 181 -26.55 16.20 3.13
C TRP A 181 -25.67 16.20 1.87
N LEU A 182 -24.57 15.46 1.88
CA LEU A 182 -23.68 15.29 0.71
C LEU A 182 -24.40 14.63 -0.47
N SER A 183 -25.45 13.82 -0.19
CA SER A 183 -26.25 13.19 -1.24
C SER A 183 -27.01 14.20 -2.11
N LYS A 184 -27.27 15.41 -1.61
CA LYS A 184 -27.95 16.50 -2.33
C LYS A 184 -27.08 17.15 -3.43
N PHE A 185 -25.81 16.82 -3.51
CA PHE A 185 -24.90 17.30 -4.56
C PHE A 185 -24.65 16.22 -5.60
N ASP A 186 -24.47 16.59 -6.87
CA ASP A 186 -24.15 15.62 -7.92
C ASP A 186 -22.72 15.09 -7.74
N LYS A 187 -21.77 15.94 -7.36
CA LYS A 187 -20.37 15.60 -7.13
C LYS A 187 -19.86 16.15 -5.79
N VAL A 188 -18.99 15.39 -5.14
CA VAL A 188 -18.29 15.77 -3.91
C VAL A 188 -16.79 15.71 -4.19
N VAL A 189 -16.10 16.84 -4.12
CA VAL A 189 -14.65 16.94 -4.33
C VAL A 189 -13.95 17.01 -2.98
N PHE A 190 -13.14 16.02 -2.66
CA PHE A 190 -12.24 16.05 -1.50
C PHE A 190 -10.93 16.72 -1.89
N MET A 191 -10.61 17.83 -1.24
CA MET A 191 -9.41 18.65 -1.44
C MET A 191 -8.72 18.83 -0.09
N PHE A 192 -8.02 17.79 0.38
CA PHE A 192 -7.34 17.77 1.66
C PHE A 192 -5.87 18.18 1.50
N ASP A 193 -5.17 18.33 2.63
CA ASP A 193 -3.76 18.72 2.65
C ASP A 193 -2.92 17.74 1.81
N ASN A 194 -1.90 18.26 1.13
CA ASN A 194 -1.02 17.46 0.28
C ASN A 194 0.09 16.79 1.11
N ASP A 195 -0.30 16.08 2.16
CA ASP A 195 0.57 15.18 2.92
C ASP A 195 0.00 13.75 2.95
N GLU A 196 0.70 12.82 3.57
CA GLU A 196 0.28 11.41 3.59
C GLU A 196 -1.06 11.23 4.32
N ALA A 197 -1.26 11.94 5.44
CA ALA A 197 -2.48 11.87 6.23
C ALA A 197 -3.68 12.42 5.47
N GLY A 198 -3.54 13.58 4.83
CA GLY A 198 -4.58 14.22 4.04
C GLY A 198 -4.97 13.38 2.81
N ARG A 199 -3.98 12.85 2.07
CA ARG A 199 -4.26 11.97 0.91
C ARG A 199 -5.00 10.70 1.32
N LYS A 200 -4.59 10.06 2.41
CA LYS A 200 -5.28 8.87 2.94
C LYS A 200 -6.70 9.20 3.40
N ALA A 201 -6.86 10.29 4.13
CA ALA A 201 -8.19 10.73 4.60
C ALA A 201 -9.14 11.05 3.44
N ALA A 202 -8.65 11.67 2.35
CA ALA A 202 -9.44 11.92 1.14
C ALA A 202 -9.94 10.62 0.50
N GLN A 203 -9.07 9.60 0.38
CA GLN A 203 -9.44 8.27 -0.12
C GLN A 203 -10.46 7.58 0.79
N ASP A 204 -10.21 7.58 2.10
CA ASP A 204 -11.11 7.00 3.09
C ASP A 204 -12.51 7.65 3.07
N CYS A 205 -12.58 8.97 2.92
CA CYS A 205 -13.85 9.70 2.78
C CYS A 205 -14.54 9.42 1.45
N ALA A 206 -13.79 9.35 0.36
CA ALA A 206 -14.34 9.05 -0.96
C ALA A 206 -14.94 7.64 -1.03
N SER A 207 -14.32 6.68 -0.32
CA SER A 207 -14.74 5.27 -0.31
C SER A 207 -16.13 5.01 0.28
N ILE A 208 -16.65 5.91 1.10
CA ILE A 208 -17.97 5.76 1.73
C ILE A 208 -19.10 6.43 0.93
N LEU A 209 -18.77 7.15 -0.14
CA LEU A 209 -19.76 7.73 -1.03
C LEU A 209 -20.18 6.74 -2.12
N PRO A 210 -21.39 6.90 -2.69
CA PRO A 210 -21.81 6.10 -3.83
C PRO A 210 -20.84 6.19 -5.02
N PRO A 211 -20.73 5.14 -5.85
CA PRO A 211 -19.88 5.14 -7.05
C PRO A 211 -20.12 6.38 -7.94
N ASN A 212 -19.04 6.90 -8.52
CA ASN A 212 -19.03 8.09 -9.41
C ASN A 212 -19.46 9.42 -8.76
N LYS A 213 -19.63 9.47 -7.44
CA LYS A 213 -20.00 10.70 -6.73
C LYS A 213 -18.79 11.46 -6.19
N ALA A 214 -17.79 10.74 -5.72
CA ALA A 214 -16.58 11.32 -5.14
C ALA A 214 -15.53 11.64 -6.20
N LYS A 215 -14.86 12.77 -6.03
CA LYS A 215 -13.65 13.17 -6.74
C LYS A 215 -12.57 13.53 -5.74
N ILE A 216 -11.31 13.34 -6.10
CA ILE A 216 -10.15 13.76 -5.29
C ILE A 216 -9.35 14.78 -6.07
N ALA A 217 -9.14 15.95 -5.47
CA ALA A 217 -8.28 17.00 -5.99
C ALA A 217 -6.89 16.85 -5.40
N SER A 218 -5.85 17.11 -6.21
CA SER A 218 -4.46 17.17 -5.80
C SER A 218 -3.97 18.60 -5.81
N LEU A 219 -3.40 19.07 -4.71
CA LEU A 219 -2.84 20.40 -4.59
C LEU A 219 -1.34 20.37 -4.89
N PRO A 220 -0.78 21.36 -5.62
CA PRO A 220 0.67 21.49 -5.86
C PRO A 220 1.42 22.05 -4.64
N MET A 221 0.70 22.65 -3.68
CA MET A 221 1.22 23.16 -2.40
C MET A 221 0.58 22.39 -1.25
N LYS A 222 0.96 22.72 -0.01
CA LYS A 222 0.51 21.98 1.16
C LYS A 222 -1.02 21.98 1.32
N ASP A 223 -1.64 23.17 1.31
CA ASP A 223 -3.04 23.37 1.58
C ASP A 223 -3.63 24.52 0.72
N ALA A 224 -4.95 24.67 0.72
CA ALA A 224 -5.65 25.69 -0.04
C ALA A 224 -5.31 27.13 0.43
N ASN A 225 -5.03 27.32 1.71
CA ASN A 225 -4.64 28.62 2.23
C ASN A 225 -3.24 29.03 1.77
N GLU A 226 -2.30 28.11 1.73
CA GLU A 226 -0.95 28.39 1.21
C GLU A 226 -0.99 28.83 -0.24
N MET A 227 -1.82 28.20 -1.07
CA MET A 227 -2.04 28.61 -2.46
C MET A 227 -2.66 30.02 -2.55
N LEU A 228 -3.66 30.32 -1.73
CA LEU A 228 -4.28 31.64 -1.68
C LEU A 228 -3.26 32.73 -1.27
N VAL A 229 -2.44 32.49 -0.25
CA VAL A 229 -1.39 33.41 0.20
C VAL A 229 -0.32 33.61 -0.87
N ALA A 230 0.02 32.57 -1.61
CA ALA A 230 0.96 32.66 -2.75
C ALA A 230 0.38 33.33 -4.01
N GLY A 231 -0.89 33.75 -3.97
CA GLY A 231 -1.56 34.39 -5.12
C GLY A 231 -1.97 33.41 -6.24
N LYS A 232 -1.90 32.11 -6.00
CA LYS A 232 -2.20 31.04 -6.99
C LYS A 232 -3.68 30.68 -7.04
N VAL A 233 -4.54 31.70 -7.11
CA VAL A 233 -6.00 31.54 -7.05
C VAL A 233 -6.53 30.72 -8.22
N ASN A 234 -6.07 30.99 -9.43
CA ASN A 234 -6.51 30.26 -10.63
C ASN A 234 -6.09 28.78 -10.56
N GLU A 235 -4.84 28.49 -10.20
CA GLU A 235 -4.36 27.11 -10.02
C GLU A 235 -5.17 26.36 -8.95
N LEU A 236 -5.56 27.03 -7.84
CA LEU A 236 -6.42 26.44 -6.80
C LEU A 236 -7.82 26.07 -7.35
N ILE A 237 -8.40 26.93 -8.18
CA ILE A 237 -9.67 26.67 -8.85
C ILE A 237 -9.53 25.52 -9.84
N ASP A 238 -8.46 25.50 -10.63
CA ASP A 238 -8.18 24.45 -11.60
C ASP A 238 -8.04 23.08 -10.90
N CYS A 239 -7.32 23.01 -9.77
CA CYS A 239 -7.23 21.78 -8.97
C CYS A 239 -8.61 21.20 -8.58
N MET A 240 -9.59 22.04 -8.33
CA MET A 240 -10.96 21.60 -8.03
C MET A 240 -11.66 21.04 -9.27
N TRP A 241 -11.53 21.71 -10.42
CA TRP A 241 -12.18 21.29 -11.66
C TRP A 241 -11.52 20.04 -12.25
N ASP A 242 -10.19 19.93 -12.14
CA ASP A 242 -9.40 18.81 -12.64
C ASP A 242 -9.39 17.62 -11.67
N ALA A 243 -10.16 17.71 -10.56
CA ALA A 243 -10.28 16.62 -9.59
C ALA A 243 -10.70 15.32 -10.28
N LYS A 244 -9.94 14.25 -10.04
CA LYS A 244 -10.14 12.93 -10.64
C LYS A 244 -11.26 12.17 -9.93
N ASP A 245 -12.08 11.45 -10.68
CA ASP A 245 -13.11 10.58 -10.09
C ASP A 245 -12.43 9.53 -9.20
N PHE A 246 -12.93 9.41 -7.96
CA PHE A 246 -12.46 8.37 -7.06
C PHE A 246 -12.89 7.01 -7.58
N ARG A 247 -11.94 6.13 -7.67
CA ARG A 247 -12.14 4.71 -7.99
C ARG A 247 -11.50 3.88 -6.90
N PRO A 248 -12.12 2.76 -6.49
CA PRO A 248 -11.48 1.83 -5.55
C PRO A 248 -10.08 1.44 -6.04
N ASP A 249 -9.18 1.17 -5.12
CA ASP A 249 -7.80 0.80 -5.43
C ASP A 249 -7.73 -0.27 -6.52
N GLY A 250 -6.86 -0.06 -7.50
CA GLY A 250 -6.63 -0.97 -8.62
C GLY A 250 -7.54 -0.78 -9.83
N ILE A 251 -8.56 0.10 -9.80
CA ILE A 251 -9.40 0.40 -10.98
C ILE A 251 -8.89 1.66 -11.67
N VAL A 252 -8.26 1.49 -12.84
CA VAL A 252 -7.75 2.59 -13.67
C VAL A 252 -8.56 2.69 -14.96
N ASN A 253 -8.89 3.92 -15.38
CA ASN A 253 -9.51 4.11 -16.69
C ASN A 253 -8.47 3.99 -17.80
N GLY A 254 -8.73 3.12 -18.78
CA GLY A 254 -7.84 2.96 -19.93
C GLY A 254 -7.53 4.27 -20.67
N ALA A 255 -8.46 5.23 -20.70
CA ALA A 255 -8.25 6.53 -21.32
C ALA A 255 -7.20 7.40 -20.59
N ASP A 256 -6.99 7.17 -19.29
CA ASP A 256 -6.02 7.90 -18.46
C ASP A 256 -4.60 7.31 -18.57
N LEU A 257 -4.42 6.20 -19.31
CA LEU A 257 -3.15 5.46 -19.40
C LEU A 257 -2.26 5.92 -20.56
N TRP A 258 -2.67 6.91 -21.37
CA TRP A 258 -1.90 7.30 -22.55
C TRP A 258 -0.45 7.70 -22.23
N GLU A 259 -0.25 8.52 -21.21
CA GLU A 259 1.10 8.95 -20.80
C GLU A 259 1.94 7.78 -20.29
N LEU A 260 1.33 6.82 -19.57
CA LEU A 260 2.00 5.63 -19.09
C LEU A 260 2.37 4.66 -20.23
N VAL A 261 1.47 4.48 -21.20
CA VAL A 261 1.70 3.55 -22.32
C VAL A 261 2.60 4.15 -23.40
N SER A 262 2.57 5.48 -23.57
CA SER A 262 3.41 6.20 -24.53
C SER A 262 4.81 6.50 -23.99
N SER A 263 5.03 6.41 -22.67
CA SER A 263 6.36 6.43 -22.12
C SER A 263 7.07 5.14 -22.54
N THR A 264 8.22 5.25 -23.16
CA THR A 264 9.15 4.14 -23.40
C THR A 264 9.83 3.79 -22.06
N ASP A 265 9.06 3.28 -21.11
CA ASP A 265 9.66 2.56 -19.99
C ASP A 265 10.15 1.22 -20.55
N ASP A 266 11.38 1.24 -21.06
CA ASP A 266 12.13 0.02 -21.29
C ASP A 266 12.22 -0.70 -19.95
N THR A 267 11.43 -1.77 -19.80
CA THR A 267 11.51 -2.63 -18.62
C THR A 267 12.92 -3.16 -18.54
N GLU A 268 13.74 -2.58 -17.66
CA GLU A 268 15.16 -2.89 -17.53
C GLU A 268 15.32 -4.39 -17.27
N SER A 269 16.03 -5.05 -18.19
CA SER A 269 16.29 -6.49 -18.17
C SER A 269 17.77 -6.74 -17.90
N PHE A 270 18.06 -7.72 -17.05
CA PHE A 270 19.40 -8.12 -16.66
C PHE A 270 19.67 -9.53 -17.15
N GLU A 271 20.83 -9.74 -17.76
CA GLU A 271 21.17 -11.02 -18.34
C GLU A 271 21.46 -12.11 -17.29
N TYR A 272 21.14 -13.35 -17.62
CA TYR A 272 21.69 -14.53 -16.98
C TYR A 272 23.12 -14.77 -17.47
N PRO A 273 23.96 -15.52 -16.72
CA PRO A 273 25.27 -15.93 -17.19
C PRO A 273 25.23 -16.97 -18.34
N PHE A 274 24.04 -17.35 -18.78
CA PHE A 274 23.78 -18.41 -19.76
C PHE A 274 22.96 -17.89 -20.93
N SER A 275 23.50 -18.02 -22.13
CA SER A 275 22.91 -17.46 -23.36
C SER A 275 21.55 -18.08 -23.70
N GLY A 276 21.38 -19.40 -23.50
CA GLY A 276 20.12 -20.09 -23.79
C GLY A 276 18.99 -19.67 -22.86
N LEU A 277 19.28 -19.30 -21.59
CA LEU A 277 18.26 -18.70 -20.71
C LEU A 277 17.88 -17.31 -21.21
N ASN A 278 18.85 -16.49 -21.61
CA ASN A 278 18.60 -15.16 -22.15
C ASN A 278 17.75 -15.23 -23.44
N GLY A 279 18.08 -16.17 -24.33
CA GLY A 279 17.32 -16.36 -25.56
C GLY A 279 15.82 -16.64 -25.33
N LYS A 280 15.49 -17.45 -24.31
CA LYS A 280 14.08 -17.78 -24.00
C LYS A 280 13.37 -16.74 -23.14
N THR A 281 14.06 -16.16 -22.14
CA THR A 281 13.42 -15.35 -21.11
C THR A 281 13.60 -13.85 -21.34
N LEU A 282 14.51 -13.44 -22.20
CA LEU A 282 14.96 -12.05 -22.37
C LEU A 282 15.51 -11.45 -21.06
N GLY A 283 16.13 -12.30 -20.22
CA GLY A 283 16.77 -11.90 -18.96
C GLY A 283 15.86 -11.87 -17.73
N LEU A 284 16.39 -11.30 -16.66
CA LEU A 284 15.78 -11.09 -15.35
C LEU A 284 15.23 -9.67 -15.23
N ARG A 285 14.09 -9.48 -14.60
CA ARG A 285 13.47 -8.16 -14.40
C ARG A 285 13.14 -7.91 -12.94
N LYS A 286 13.19 -6.64 -12.54
CA LYS A 286 12.69 -6.19 -11.24
C LYS A 286 11.16 -6.28 -11.23
N GLY A 287 10.57 -6.63 -10.09
CA GLY A 287 9.13 -6.85 -9.98
C GLY A 287 8.67 -8.25 -10.38
N GLU A 288 9.60 -9.17 -10.77
CA GLU A 288 9.29 -10.55 -11.14
C GLU A 288 9.79 -11.58 -10.11
N ILE A 289 9.09 -12.71 -10.05
CA ILE A 289 9.50 -13.88 -9.29
C ILE A 289 9.97 -14.94 -10.28
N VAL A 290 11.25 -15.31 -10.19
CA VAL A 290 11.86 -16.41 -10.93
C VAL A 290 12.06 -17.60 -9.99
N THR A 291 11.35 -18.70 -10.24
CA THR A 291 11.50 -19.91 -9.42
C THR A 291 12.45 -20.89 -10.07
N ILE A 292 13.44 -21.34 -9.32
CA ILE A 292 14.39 -22.40 -9.71
C ILE A 292 14.03 -23.68 -8.95
N THR A 293 13.87 -24.78 -9.68
CA THR A 293 13.52 -26.07 -9.07
C THR A 293 14.33 -27.21 -9.68
N ALA A 294 14.62 -28.20 -8.87
CA ALA A 294 15.33 -29.44 -9.27
C ALA A 294 15.24 -30.51 -8.19
N GLY A 295 15.63 -31.73 -8.51
CA GLY A 295 15.89 -32.78 -7.53
C GLY A 295 16.96 -32.37 -6.53
N SER A 296 17.09 -33.15 -5.44
CA SER A 296 18.15 -32.94 -4.45
C SER A 296 19.53 -33.18 -5.06
N GLY A 297 20.52 -32.35 -4.76
CA GLY A 297 21.89 -32.51 -5.26
C GLY A 297 22.13 -32.14 -6.71
N VAL A 298 21.13 -31.71 -7.48
CA VAL A 298 21.24 -31.36 -8.91
C VAL A 298 21.97 -30.03 -9.17
N GLY A 299 22.12 -29.17 -8.14
CA GLY A 299 22.91 -27.94 -8.26
C GLY A 299 22.11 -26.62 -8.21
N LYS A 300 20.90 -26.60 -7.65
CA LYS A 300 20.07 -25.38 -7.50
C LYS A 300 20.82 -24.20 -6.88
N SER A 301 21.44 -24.42 -5.71
CA SER A 301 22.17 -23.36 -4.99
C SER A 301 23.40 -22.88 -5.77
N GLN A 302 24.06 -23.77 -6.55
CA GLN A 302 25.17 -23.36 -7.41
C GLN A 302 24.68 -22.48 -8.56
N LEU A 303 23.56 -22.83 -9.20
CA LEU A 303 22.94 -22.00 -10.23
C LEU A 303 22.55 -20.60 -9.68
N CYS A 304 22.00 -20.55 -8.47
CA CYS A 304 21.71 -19.28 -7.80
C CYS A 304 22.95 -18.43 -7.55
N ARG A 305 24.06 -19.05 -7.18
CA ARG A 305 25.34 -18.34 -6.97
C ARG A 305 25.91 -17.80 -8.28
N GLU A 306 25.87 -18.57 -9.38
CA GLU A 306 26.30 -18.09 -10.71
C GLU A 306 25.47 -16.87 -11.13
N ILE A 307 24.13 -16.93 -10.97
CA ILE A 307 23.24 -15.81 -11.31
C ILE A 307 23.52 -14.60 -10.41
N ALA A 308 23.65 -14.80 -9.10
CA ALA A 308 23.92 -13.71 -8.15
C ALA A 308 25.25 -13.03 -8.42
N HIS A 309 26.29 -13.80 -8.70
CA HIS A 309 27.62 -13.28 -9.06
C HIS A 309 27.57 -12.49 -10.39
N TYR A 310 26.85 -12.98 -11.39
CA TYR A 310 26.73 -12.30 -12.68
C TYR A 310 25.96 -10.98 -12.55
N LEU A 311 24.85 -10.96 -11.78
CA LEU A 311 24.11 -9.73 -11.47
C LEU A 311 24.97 -8.71 -10.70
N LEU A 312 25.84 -9.16 -9.79
CA LEU A 312 26.78 -8.30 -9.08
C LEU A 312 27.73 -7.59 -10.08
N HIS A 313 28.22 -8.31 -11.10
CA HIS A 313 29.07 -7.74 -12.17
C HIS A 313 28.30 -6.77 -13.08
N GLN A 314 26.98 -6.94 -13.23
CA GLN A 314 26.11 -5.97 -13.89
C GLN A 314 25.76 -4.75 -13.00
N GLY A 315 26.44 -4.59 -11.86
CA GLY A 315 26.27 -3.44 -10.98
C GLY A 315 25.10 -3.55 -10.00
N GLN A 316 24.42 -4.71 -9.92
CA GLN A 316 23.26 -4.88 -9.06
C GLN A 316 23.66 -5.16 -7.61
N THR A 317 22.79 -4.74 -6.68
CA THR A 317 22.92 -5.06 -5.24
C THR A 317 22.06 -6.27 -4.91
N ILE A 318 22.66 -7.28 -4.27
CA ILE A 318 22.09 -8.59 -4.07
C ILE A 318 21.84 -8.86 -2.59
N GLY A 319 20.61 -9.21 -2.24
CA GLY A 319 20.26 -9.84 -0.96
C GLY A 319 20.29 -11.37 -1.12
N TYR A 320 21.03 -12.08 -0.29
CA TYR A 320 21.15 -13.54 -0.37
C TYR A 320 20.69 -14.20 0.93
N ILE A 321 19.53 -14.85 0.89
CA ILE A 321 18.91 -15.54 2.01
C ILE A 321 19.04 -17.04 1.76
N ALA A 322 20.11 -17.65 2.30
CA ALA A 322 20.31 -19.10 2.29
C ALA A 322 19.89 -19.67 3.65
N LEU A 323 18.83 -20.44 3.68
CA LEU A 323 18.23 -20.94 4.93
C LEU A 323 18.78 -22.32 5.34
N GLU A 324 19.54 -22.99 4.47
CA GLU A 324 20.19 -24.29 4.74
C GLU A 324 21.70 -24.19 4.92
N GLU A 325 22.29 -23.01 4.72
CA GLU A 325 23.73 -22.81 4.79
C GLU A 325 24.10 -21.73 5.81
N SER A 326 25.29 -21.87 6.41
CA SER A 326 25.87 -20.78 7.20
C SER A 326 26.29 -19.62 6.30
N VAL A 327 26.27 -18.39 6.83
CA VAL A 327 26.75 -17.19 6.15
C VAL A 327 28.17 -17.37 5.58
N LYS A 328 29.05 -18.02 6.35
CA LYS A 328 30.42 -18.33 5.90
C LYS A 328 30.44 -19.21 4.65
N ARG A 329 29.56 -20.24 4.58
CA ARG A 329 29.50 -21.15 3.43
C ARG A 329 28.93 -20.45 2.19
N SER A 330 27.89 -19.64 2.37
CA SER A 330 27.34 -18.82 1.28
C SER A 330 28.36 -17.79 0.76
N ALA A 331 29.10 -17.14 1.67
CA ALA A 331 30.17 -16.21 1.33
C ALA A 331 31.30 -16.89 0.51
N LEU A 332 31.81 -18.02 1.02
CA LEU A 332 32.84 -18.81 0.30
C LEU A 332 32.31 -19.34 -1.03
N GLY A 333 31.01 -19.66 -1.14
CA GLY A 333 30.40 -20.09 -2.39
C GLY A 333 30.39 -19.00 -3.46
N LEU A 334 30.10 -17.75 -3.12
CA LEU A 334 30.18 -16.60 -4.03
C LEU A 334 31.63 -16.28 -4.41
N MET A 335 32.54 -16.31 -3.43
CA MET A 335 33.98 -16.10 -3.67
C MET A 335 34.58 -17.21 -4.54
N SER A 336 34.06 -18.44 -4.45
CA SER A 336 34.50 -19.57 -5.30
C SER A 336 34.29 -19.27 -6.78
N ILE A 337 33.18 -18.61 -7.13
CA ILE A 337 32.86 -18.24 -8.51
C ILE A 337 33.89 -17.24 -9.04
N ALA A 338 34.22 -16.19 -8.27
CA ALA A 338 35.20 -15.18 -8.66
C ALA A 338 36.62 -15.74 -8.81
N LEU A 339 36.97 -16.69 -7.94
CA LEU A 339 38.34 -17.27 -7.95
C LEU A 339 38.48 -18.47 -8.90
N ASN A 340 37.40 -19.05 -9.38
CA ASN A 340 37.36 -20.33 -10.08
C ASN A 340 38.03 -21.46 -9.26
N LYS A 341 37.82 -21.49 -7.95
CA LYS A 341 38.31 -22.51 -7.02
C LYS A 341 37.21 -22.88 -6.00
N PRO A 342 37.04 -24.15 -5.63
CA PRO A 342 35.94 -24.60 -4.76
C PRO A 342 36.16 -24.29 -3.27
N LEU A 343 36.29 -23.02 -2.89
CA LEU A 343 36.58 -22.57 -1.51
C LEU A 343 35.65 -23.13 -0.45
N HIS A 344 34.41 -23.38 -0.81
CA HIS A 344 33.37 -23.90 0.10
C HIS A 344 33.54 -25.39 0.46
N LEU A 345 34.42 -26.12 -0.28
CA LEU A 345 34.72 -27.52 0.01
C LEU A 345 35.85 -27.68 1.03
N GLY A 346 36.60 -26.63 1.38
CA GLY A 346 37.78 -26.66 2.23
C GLY A 346 38.99 -27.30 1.54
N ASN A 347 40.17 -27.24 2.15
CA ASN A 347 41.41 -27.82 1.67
C ASN A 347 41.81 -27.47 0.22
N VAL A 348 41.52 -26.24 -0.18
CA VAL A 348 41.91 -25.71 -1.49
C VAL A 348 43.20 -24.91 -1.34
N ASP A 349 44.14 -25.14 -2.21
CA ASP A 349 45.40 -24.37 -2.25
C ASP A 349 45.10 -22.95 -2.75
N VAL A 350 45.05 -22.00 -1.82
CA VAL A 350 44.71 -20.58 -2.05
C VAL A 350 45.59 -19.72 -1.17
N THR A 351 46.26 -18.76 -1.77
CA THR A 351 47.03 -17.77 -1.04
C THR A 351 46.11 -16.71 -0.40
N ASP A 352 46.56 -16.11 0.71
CA ASP A 352 45.82 -15.00 1.35
C ASP A 352 45.55 -13.84 0.37
N LYS A 353 46.43 -13.61 -0.57
CA LYS A 353 46.28 -12.57 -1.60
C LYS A 353 45.14 -12.89 -2.57
N GLU A 354 45.02 -14.13 -3.03
CA GLU A 354 43.95 -14.58 -3.91
C GLU A 354 42.61 -14.53 -3.17
N LEU A 355 42.60 -14.99 -1.92
CA LEU A 355 41.40 -14.97 -1.09
C LEU A 355 40.93 -13.55 -0.86
N LYS A 356 41.82 -12.62 -0.54
CA LYS A 356 41.53 -11.21 -0.37
C LYS A 356 41.00 -10.56 -1.64
N LYS A 357 41.63 -10.84 -2.78
CA LYS A 357 41.17 -10.35 -4.08
C LYS A 357 39.75 -10.82 -4.38
N SER A 358 39.47 -12.10 -4.23
CA SER A 358 38.13 -12.67 -4.44
C SER A 358 37.09 -12.04 -3.51
N PHE A 359 37.47 -11.76 -2.25
CA PHE A 359 36.59 -11.03 -1.31
C PHE A 359 36.30 -9.61 -1.80
N GLU A 360 37.33 -8.87 -2.24
CA GLU A 360 37.15 -7.48 -2.73
C GLU A 360 36.29 -7.43 -3.99
N GLU A 361 36.38 -8.41 -4.88
CA GLU A 361 35.61 -8.52 -6.13
C GLU A 361 34.16 -8.96 -5.91
N THR A 362 33.83 -9.53 -4.73
CA THR A 362 32.49 -10.02 -4.40
C THR A 362 31.90 -9.28 -3.20
N LEU A 363 32.13 -9.78 -2.00
CA LEU A 363 31.56 -9.27 -0.75
C LEU A 363 32.05 -7.86 -0.40
N GLY A 364 33.35 -7.60 -0.68
CA GLY A 364 34.01 -6.32 -0.45
C GLY A 364 33.47 -5.16 -1.30
N THR A 365 32.66 -5.44 -2.31
CA THR A 365 32.00 -4.43 -3.15
C THR A 365 30.96 -3.61 -2.35
N GLY A 366 30.53 -4.09 -1.17
CA GLY A 366 29.43 -3.50 -0.38
C GLY A 366 28.04 -3.70 -1.01
N ARG A 367 27.92 -4.49 -2.08
CA ARG A 367 26.65 -4.74 -2.81
C ARG A 367 26.10 -6.15 -2.62
N VAL A 368 26.65 -6.92 -1.68
CA VAL A 368 26.14 -8.24 -1.31
C VAL A 368 25.79 -8.26 0.16
N TYR A 369 24.55 -8.59 0.47
CA TYR A 369 24.02 -8.73 1.82
C TYR A 369 23.58 -10.15 2.07
N LEU A 370 24.23 -10.83 3.02
CA LEU A 370 23.95 -12.20 3.38
C LEU A 370 23.08 -12.21 4.66
N TYR A 371 22.06 -13.07 4.68
CA TYR A 371 21.22 -13.23 5.85
C TYR A 371 21.77 -14.33 6.76
N ASP A 372 22.07 -13.97 8.02
CA ASP A 372 22.44 -14.91 9.07
C ASP A 372 21.19 -15.35 9.84
N HIS A 373 20.79 -16.62 9.68
CA HIS A 373 19.56 -17.11 10.25
C HIS A 373 19.80 -17.84 11.59
N TRP A 374 19.89 -17.10 12.66
CA TRP A 374 19.77 -17.64 14.01
C TRP A 374 18.42 -17.20 14.58
N GLY A 375 17.36 -18.04 14.45
CA GLY A 375 16.06 -17.74 15.04
C GLY A 375 14.85 -18.18 14.19
N SER A 376 13.69 -17.60 14.49
CA SER A 376 12.39 -17.95 13.90
C SER A 376 12.37 -17.74 12.38
N THR A 377 11.94 -18.78 11.67
CA THR A 377 11.74 -18.81 10.21
C THR A 377 10.29 -18.50 9.81
N GLU A 378 9.49 -17.92 10.72
CA GLU A 378 8.11 -17.54 10.44
C GLU A 378 7.99 -16.62 9.23
N SER A 379 6.92 -16.80 8.44
CA SER A 379 6.71 -16.10 7.17
C SER A 379 6.75 -14.57 7.28
N ASP A 380 6.17 -14.01 8.34
CA ASP A 380 6.12 -12.55 8.53
C ASP A 380 7.50 -11.97 8.85
N ASN A 381 8.34 -12.71 9.55
CA ASN A 381 9.73 -12.35 9.79
C ASN A 381 10.56 -12.35 8.49
N LEU A 382 10.35 -13.34 7.61
CA LEU A 382 10.99 -13.39 6.29
C LEU A 382 10.60 -12.18 5.42
N LEU A 383 9.32 -11.82 5.37
CA LEU A 383 8.82 -10.68 4.60
C LEU A 383 9.43 -9.35 5.09
N ALA A 384 9.53 -9.18 6.42
CA ALA A 384 10.18 -8.00 7.01
C ALA A 384 11.66 -7.88 6.61
N LYS A 385 12.38 -9.01 6.54
CA LYS A 385 13.79 -9.06 6.11
C LYS A 385 13.95 -8.73 4.63
N ILE A 386 13.08 -9.26 3.78
CA ILE A 386 13.06 -8.92 2.35
C ILE A 386 12.82 -7.41 2.17
N ARG A 387 11.85 -6.85 2.91
CA ARG A 387 11.59 -5.40 2.90
C ARG A 387 12.79 -4.58 3.37
N TYR A 388 13.49 -5.04 4.40
CA TYR A 388 14.71 -4.37 4.87
C TYR A 388 15.85 -4.45 3.86
N LEU A 389 16.08 -5.61 3.22
CA LEU A 389 17.08 -5.77 2.18
C LEU A 389 16.80 -4.85 0.99
N ALA A 390 15.54 -4.75 0.55
CA ALA A 390 15.14 -3.88 -0.55
C ALA A 390 15.30 -2.39 -0.20
N ASN A 391 14.62 -1.93 0.86
CA ASN A 391 14.53 -0.51 1.19
C ASN A 391 15.70 0.01 2.03
N GLY A 392 16.22 -0.82 2.96
CA GLY A 392 17.30 -0.43 3.87
C GLY A 392 18.69 -0.64 3.28
N CYS A 393 18.89 -1.71 2.48
CA CYS A 393 20.16 -2.05 1.88
C CYS A 393 20.22 -1.74 0.37
N GLY A 394 19.13 -1.34 -0.25
CA GLY A 394 19.05 -1.03 -1.67
C GLY A 394 19.22 -2.23 -2.59
N CYS A 395 18.87 -3.45 -2.13
CA CYS A 395 18.95 -4.65 -2.94
C CYS A 395 17.93 -4.59 -4.08
N SER A 396 18.42 -4.73 -5.31
CA SER A 396 17.59 -4.82 -6.52
C SER A 396 17.17 -6.24 -6.86
N PHE A 397 17.94 -7.23 -6.43
CA PHE A 397 17.64 -8.64 -6.54
C PHE A 397 17.83 -9.36 -5.20
N ILE A 398 16.93 -10.31 -4.92
CA ILE A 398 16.97 -11.12 -3.71
C ILE A 398 16.93 -12.60 -4.10
N VAL A 399 17.88 -13.38 -3.61
CA VAL A 399 17.88 -14.85 -3.71
C VAL A 399 17.32 -15.41 -2.40
N LEU A 400 16.30 -16.28 -2.51
CA LEU A 400 15.73 -17.02 -1.39
C LEU A 400 15.89 -18.53 -1.62
N ASP A 401 16.83 -19.14 -0.92
CA ASP A 401 17.16 -20.58 -1.00
C ASP A 401 16.90 -21.23 0.38
N HIS A 402 15.76 -21.94 0.64
CA HIS A 402 14.59 -22.16 -0.18
C HIS A 402 13.29 -21.88 0.60
N ILE A 403 12.16 -21.73 -0.11
CA ILE A 403 10.87 -21.36 0.50
C ILE A 403 10.31 -22.42 1.46
N SER A 404 10.57 -23.70 1.23
CA SER A 404 9.97 -24.78 2.03
C SER A 404 10.40 -24.80 3.50
N ILE A 405 11.48 -24.07 3.86
CA ILE A 405 11.92 -24.01 5.26
C ILE A 405 10.97 -23.16 6.13
N VAL A 406 10.22 -22.26 5.52
CA VAL A 406 9.20 -21.43 6.21
C VAL A 406 8.08 -22.27 6.83
N VAL A 407 7.90 -23.48 6.31
CA VAL A 407 6.86 -24.44 6.76
C VAL A 407 7.45 -25.65 7.48
N SER A 408 8.74 -25.67 7.76
CA SER A 408 9.38 -26.77 8.48
C SER A 408 8.80 -26.91 9.89
N GLY A 409 8.27 -28.10 10.20
CA GLY A 409 7.64 -28.38 11.51
C GLY A 409 6.12 -28.21 11.57
N ILE A 410 5.47 -27.90 10.45
CA ILE A 410 4.01 -27.79 10.35
C ILE A 410 3.45 -29.08 9.72
N SER A 411 2.20 -29.44 10.04
CA SER A 411 1.51 -30.60 9.44
C SER A 411 1.28 -30.42 7.93
N GLU A 412 1.27 -31.51 7.15
CA GLU A 412 1.18 -31.44 5.65
C GLU A 412 0.01 -30.62 5.11
N GLY A 413 -1.14 -30.64 5.77
CA GLY A 413 -2.31 -29.84 5.36
C GLY A 413 -2.11 -28.34 5.53
N ASP A 414 -1.45 -27.94 6.61
CA ASP A 414 -1.15 -26.55 6.93
C ASP A 414 0.09 -26.06 6.17
N GLU A 415 1.03 -26.95 5.79
CA GLU A 415 2.21 -26.65 4.98
C GLU A 415 1.79 -26.02 3.64
N ARG A 416 0.87 -26.65 2.92
CA ARG A 416 0.41 -26.17 1.61
C ARG A 416 -0.23 -24.79 1.72
N ARG A 417 -1.12 -24.59 2.68
CA ARG A 417 -1.80 -23.32 2.92
C ARG A 417 -0.82 -22.21 3.31
N THR A 418 0.17 -22.54 4.12
CA THR A 418 1.20 -21.58 4.55
C THR A 418 2.09 -21.16 3.39
N ILE A 419 2.49 -22.08 2.51
CA ILE A 419 3.23 -21.77 1.28
C ILE A 419 2.40 -20.87 0.36
N ASP A 420 1.11 -21.17 0.13
CA ASP A 420 0.23 -20.36 -0.71
C ASP A 420 0.09 -18.94 -0.19
N ASN A 421 -0.14 -18.79 1.12
CA ASN A 421 -0.22 -17.49 1.78
C ASN A 421 1.12 -16.73 1.69
N THR A 422 2.24 -17.42 1.89
CA THR A 422 3.57 -16.81 1.81
C THR A 422 3.87 -16.36 0.38
N MET A 423 3.57 -17.16 -0.63
CA MET A 423 3.73 -16.80 -2.04
C MET A 423 2.86 -15.61 -2.43
N THR A 424 1.62 -15.54 -1.93
CA THR A 424 0.74 -14.39 -2.19
C THR A 424 1.31 -13.10 -1.58
N LYS A 425 1.81 -13.16 -0.36
CA LYS A 425 2.48 -12.03 0.31
C LYS A 425 3.78 -11.65 -0.41
N LEU A 426 4.59 -12.62 -0.83
CA LEU A 426 5.82 -12.39 -1.59
C LEU A 426 5.52 -11.73 -2.94
N ARG A 427 4.48 -12.17 -3.67
CA ARG A 427 4.08 -11.54 -4.93
C ARG A 427 3.73 -10.06 -4.73
N GLY A 428 2.89 -9.75 -3.73
CA GLY A 428 2.55 -8.37 -3.39
C GLY A 428 3.77 -7.53 -3.01
N LEU A 429 4.68 -8.11 -2.22
CA LEU A 429 5.90 -7.44 -1.77
C LEU A 429 6.88 -7.16 -2.93
N VAL A 430 7.10 -8.12 -3.82
CA VAL A 430 7.95 -7.99 -5.01
C VAL A 430 7.44 -6.89 -5.94
N GLU A 431 6.12 -6.82 -6.14
CA GLU A 431 5.48 -5.78 -6.94
C GLU A 431 5.59 -4.39 -6.29
N GLU A 432 5.36 -4.31 -4.96
CA GLU A 432 5.46 -3.07 -4.17
C GLU A 432 6.88 -2.50 -4.18
N LEU A 433 7.88 -3.36 -3.95
CA LEU A 433 9.27 -2.96 -3.78
C LEU A 433 10.03 -2.86 -5.11
N LYS A 434 9.46 -3.35 -6.21
CA LYS A 434 10.11 -3.44 -7.53
C LYS A 434 11.48 -4.10 -7.47
N VAL A 435 11.58 -5.24 -6.76
CA VAL A 435 12.78 -6.09 -6.67
C VAL A 435 12.60 -7.36 -7.48
N GLY A 436 13.68 -7.91 -8.05
CA GLY A 436 13.67 -9.24 -8.65
C GLY A 436 13.85 -10.31 -7.56
N LEU A 437 12.96 -11.29 -7.49
CA LEU A 437 13.08 -12.40 -6.52
C LEU A 437 13.44 -13.70 -7.23
N ILE A 438 14.61 -14.27 -6.89
CA ILE A 438 15.05 -15.60 -7.33
C ILE A 438 14.73 -16.56 -6.19
N LEU A 439 13.72 -17.40 -6.41
CA LEU A 439 13.15 -18.31 -5.41
C LEU A 439 13.54 -19.74 -5.71
N VAL A 440 14.10 -20.45 -4.74
CA VAL A 440 14.33 -21.89 -4.85
C VAL A 440 13.17 -22.66 -4.26
N SER A 441 12.68 -23.65 -5.01
CA SER A 441 11.64 -24.59 -4.56
C SER A 441 12.09 -26.03 -4.77
N HIS A 442 11.74 -26.91 -3.84
CA HIS A 442 11.94 -28.35 -3.98
C HIS A 442 10.83 -28.98 -4.82
N LEU A 443 11.14 -30.16 -5.39
CA LEU A 443 10.16 -31.02 -6.07
C LEU A 443 9.54 -32.01 -5.07
N LYS A 444 8.31 -32.43 -5.35
CA LYS A 444 7.70 -33.60 -4.72
C LYS A 444 8.45 -34.86 -5.16
N ARG A 445 8.43 -35.89 -4.33
CA ARG A 445 8.90 -37.21 -4.77
C ARG A 445 7.99 -37.68 -5.91
N PRO A 446 8.56 -38.10 -7.04
CA PRO A 446 7.77 -38.61 -8.17
C PRO A 446 7.23 -40.02 -7.87
N ASP A 447 6.10 -40.35 -8.49
CA ASP A 447 5.50 -41.69 -8.40
C ASP A 447 6.18 -42.71 -9.37
N GLY A 448 7.38 -42.40 -9.87
CA GLY A 448 8.11 -43.21 -10.83
C GLY A 448 9.63 -42.98 -10.75
N LYS A 449 10.26 -42.73 -11.91
CA LYS A 449 11.70 -42.45 -12.01
C LYS A 449 12.07 -41.23 -11.16
N ASP A 450 13.09 -41.35 -10.31
CA ASP A 450 13.51 -40.28 -9.41
C ASP A 450 14.11 -39.11 -10.21
N HIS A 451 13.96 -37.89 -9.69
CA HIS A 451 14.59 -36.69 -10.28
C HIS A 451 16.11 -36.77 -10.27
N THR A 452 16.69 -37.55 -9.32
CA THR A 452 18.13 -37.84 -9.26
C THR A 452 18.60 -38.79 -10.36
N ASP A 453 17.68 -39.50 -10.99
CA ASP A 453 17.95 -40.39 -12.14
C ASP A 453 17.66 -39.70 -13.50
N GLY A 454 17.53 -38.37 -13.51
CA GLY A 454 17.33 -37.59 -14.73
C GLY A 454 15.86 -37.55 -15.21
N ALA A 455 14.90 -37.78 -14.33
CA ALA A 455 13.50 -37.62 -14.70
C ALA A 455 13.18 -36.14 -15.08
N ARG A 456 12.39 -35.98 -16.14
CA ARG A 456 11.94 -34.66 -16.60
C ARG A 456 11.17 -33.93 -15.50
N VAL A 457 11.48 -32.65 -15.31
CA VAL A 457 10.82 -31.77 -14.33
C VAL A 457 9.62 -31.09 -14.96
N SER A 458 8.51 -31.00 -14.20
CA SER A 458 7.30 -30.32 -14.60
C SER A 458 6.76 -29.40 -13.48
N LEU A 459 5.91 -28.42 -13.86
CA LEU A 459 5.28 -27.50 -12.91
C LEU A 459 4.44 -28.20 -11.83
N GLY A 460 3.77 -29.31 -12.20
CA GLY A 460 2.92 -30.08 -11.26
C GLY A 460 3.69 -30.78 -10.15
N GLN A 461 5.02 -30.91 -10.30
CA GLN A 461 5.91 -31.56 -9.34
C GLN A 461 6.49 -30.59 -8.30
N LEU A 462 6.22 -29.30 -8.37
CA LEU A 462 6.65 -28.35 -7.35
C LEU A 462 6.09 -28.76 -5.98
N ARG A 463 6.98 -28.84 -4.96
CA ARG A 463 6.60 -29.23 -3.61
C ARG A 463 5.79 -28.14 -2.94
N GLY A 464 4.71 -28.52 -2.30
CA GLY A 464 3.89 -27.69 -1.42
C GLY A 464 2.63 -27.21 -2.10
N SER A 465 2.65 -26.53 -3.27
CA SER A 465 1.43 -25.89 -3.73
C SER A 465 1.44 -25.50 -5.21
N SER A 466 0.24 -25.51 -5.81
CA SER A 466 0.01 -24.86 -7.10
C SER A 466 0.24 -23.35 -7.08
N GLY A 467 0.24 -22.71 -5.89
CA GLY A 467 0.49 -21.28 -5.72
C GLY A 467 1.89 -20.85 -6.19
N ILE A 468 2.92 -21.69 -5.97
CA ILE A 468 4.26 -21.40 -6.52
C ILE A 468 4.20 -21.33 -8.04
N ALA A 469 3.61 -22.35 -8.69
CA ALA A 469 3.49 -22.38 -10.14
C ALA A 469 2.64 -21.23 -10.68
N GLN A 470 1.59 -20.83 -9.98
CA GLN A 470 0.68 -19.76 -10.39
C GLN A 470 1.30 -18.36 -10.24
N LEU A 471 1.97 -18.09 -9.12
CA LEU A 471 2.45 -16.75 -8.75
C LEU A 471 3.85 -16.42 -9.26
N THR A 472 4.63 -17.43 -9.71
CA THR A 472 5.92 -17.20 -10.37
C THR A 472 5.72 -16.67 -11.80
N ASP A 473 6.62 -15.80 -12.26
CA ASP A 473 6.63 -15.26 -13.62
C ASP A 473 7.43 -16.16 -14.56
N ILE A 474 8.60 -16.60 -14.12
CA ILE A 474 9.46 -17.55 -14.84
C ILE A 474 9.74 -18.73 -13.91
N CYS A 475 9.58 -19.97 -14.41
CA CYS A 475 9.97 -21.17 -13.68
C CYS A 475 11.02 -21.95 -14.47
N ILE A 476 12.15 -22.21 -13.82
CA ILE A 476 13.32 -22.90 -14.39
C ILE A 476 13.46 -24.25 -13.67
N GLY A 477 13.43 -25.34 -14.43
CA GLY A 477 13.71 -26.68 -13.95
C GLY A 477 15.10 -27.13 -14.34
N CYS A 478 15.85 -27.74 -13.41
CA CYS A 478 17.13 -28.36 -13.69
C CYS A 478 17.00 -29.88 -13.59
N GLU A 479 17.47 -30.59 -14.62
CA GLU A 479 17.40 -32.04 -14.77
C GLU A 479 18.83 -32.61 -14.89
N ARG A 480 19.17 -33.59 -14.07
CA ARG A 480 20.49 -34.26 -14.12
C ARG A 480 20.37 -35.70 -13.66
N ASN A 481 21.01 -36.61 -14.37
CA ASN A 481 21.18 -37.97 -13.91
C ASN A 481 22.45 -38.09 -13.04
N LEU A 482 22.26 -38.28 -11.73
CA LEU A 482 23.35 -38.42 -10.78
C LEU A 482 23.95 -39.84 -10.81
N SER A 483 23.16 -40.84 -11.26
CA SER A 483 23.59 -42.25 -11.33
C SER A 483 24.65 -42.48 -12.43
N ASP A 484 24.59 -41.71 -13.51
CA ASP A 484 25.48 -41.84 -14.66
C ASP A 484 26.78 -41.03 -14.49
N ASN A 485 26.99 -40.39 -13.31
CA ASN A 485 28.10 -39.47 -13.07
C ASN A 485 28.27 -38.35 -14.11
N SER A 486 27.26 -38.09 -14.91
CA SER A 486 27.29 -37.02 -15.91
C SER A 486 27.47 -35.66 -15.26
N PRO A 487 28.42 -34.84 -15.69
CA PRO A 487 28.57 -33.47 -15.21
C PRO A 487 27.49 -32.54 -15.75
N THR A 488 26.67 -33.00 -16.69
CA THR A 488 25.76 -32.19 -17.48
C THR A 488 24.40 -32.04 -16.79
N THR A 489 23.92 -30.81 -16.68
CA THR A 489 22.59 -30.46 -16.18
C THR A 489 21.78 -29.80 -17.29
N THR A 490 20.66 -30.37 -17.67
CA THR A 490 19.71 -29.73 -18.60
C THR A 490 18.91 -28.68 -17.87
N VAL A 491 18.94 -27.44 -18.37
CA VAL A 491 18.16 -26.31 -17.86
C VAL A 491 16.95 -26.11 -18.77
N ARG A 492 15.77 -26.16 -18.18
CA ARG A 492 14.51 -26.08 -18.90
C ARG A 492 13.64 -24.95 -18.36
N VAL A 493 13.11 -24.11 -19.23
CA VAL A 493 12.06 -23.14 -18.88
C VAL A 493 10.72 -23.85 -18.85
N LEU A 494 10.12 -23.96 -17.67
CA LEU A 494 8.84 -24.64 -17.46
C LEU A 494 7.65 -23.68 -17.60
N LYS A 495 7.88 -22.40 -17.30
CA LYS A 495 6.91 -21.31 -17.40
C LYS A 495 7.61 -20.01 -17.72
N ASN A 496 7.01 -19.20 -18.55
CA ASN A 496 7.49 -17.86 -18.87
C ASN A 496 6.30 -16.97 -19.22
N ARG A 497 5.97 -16.03 -18.36
CA ARG A 497 4.87 -15.09 -18.59
C ARG A 497 5.23 -13.99 -19.58
N TRP A 498 6.52 -13.69 -19.71
CA TRP A 498 6.99 -12.59 -20.53
C TRP A 498 6.95 -12.91 -22.03
N THR A 499 7.62 -13.99 -22.45
CA THR A 499 7.67 -14.38 -23.86
C THR A 499 6.69 -15.49 -24.23
N GLY A 500 6.24 -16.28 -23.25
CA GLY A 500 5.49 -17.51 -23.46
C GLY A 500 6.37 -18.71 -23.85
N GLU A 501 7.66 -18.52 -24.13
CA GLU A 501 8.56 -19.58 -24.55
C GLU A 501 8.95 -20.51 -23.41
N THR A 502 8.86 -21.82 -23.68
CA THR A 502 9.21 -22.89 -22.75
C THR A 502 10.12 -23.92 -23.43
N GLY A 503 10.51 -24.96 -22.72
CA GLY A 503 11.35 -26.04 -23.22
C GLY A 503 12.82 -25.90 -22.78
N VAL A 504 13.71 -26.71 -23.33
CA VAL A 504 15.13 -26.69 -23.01
C VAL A 504 15.73 -25.35 -23.40
N ALA A 505 16.41 -24.72 -22.46
CA ALA A 505 17.12 -23.46 -22.67
C ALA A 505 18.59 -23.70 -23.00
N CYS A 506 19.27 -24.48 -22.16
CA CYS A 506 20.69 -24.82 -22.34
C CYS A 506 21.04 -26.09 -21.57
N LYS A 507 22.22 -26.63 -21.85
CA LYS A 507 22.87 -27.66 -21.04
C LYS A 507 24.09 -27.03 -20.34
N LEU A 508 24.25 -27.29 -19.03
CA LEU A 508 25.33 -26.77 -18.22
C LEU A 508 26.24 -27.91 -17.78
N ALA A 509 27.53 -27.75 -17.97
CA ALA A 509 28.56 -28.62 -17.38
C ALA A 509 29.04 -28.04 -16.05
N TYR A 510 29.11 -28.89 -15.01
CA TYR A 510 29.72 -28.52 -13.74
C TYR A 510 31.12 -29.04 -13.62
N ASP A 511 32.10 -28.12 -13.51
CA ASP A 511 33.49 -28.45 -13.27
C ASP A 511 33.79 -28.45 -11.75
N LYS A 512 34.19 -29.61 -11.23
CA LYS A 512 34.52 -29.81 -9.81
C LYS A 512 35.78 -29.06 -9.38
N HIS A 513 36.71 -28.77 -10.32
CA HIS A 513 37.98 -28.12 -10.01
C HIS A 513 37.83 -26.60 -9.88
N THR A 514 36.94 -26.01 -10.66
CA THR A 514 36.67 -24.57 -10.63
C THR A 514 35.42 -24.22 -9.84
N ALA A 515 34.57 -25.20 -9.51
CA ALA A 515 33.24 -25.01 -8.94
C ALA A 515 32.30 -24.12 -9.80
N ARG A 516 32.51 -24.12 -11.13
CA ARG A 516 31.72 -23.32 -12.07
C ARG A 516 30.74 -24.16 -12.85
N MET A 517 29.64 -23.52 -13.24
CA MET A 517 28.77 -24.02 -14.29
C MET A 517 29.01 -23.24 -15.58
N SER A 518 29.28 -23.94 -16.67
CA SER A 518 29.47 -23.37 -18.01
C SER A 518 28.42 -23.93 -18.97
N GLU A 519 27.93 -23.10 -19.89
CA GLU A 519 27.04 -23.52 -20.94
C GLU A 519 27.80 -24.31 -22.00
N LEU A 520 27.28 -25.47 -22.40
CA LEU A 520 27.82 -26.28 -23.48
C LEU A 520 27.39 -25.68 -24.81
N THR A 521 28.35 -25.52 -25.73
CA THR A 521 28.08 -25.09 -27.11
C THR A 521 27.69 -26.29 -27.98
N VAL A 522 27.08 -26.03 -29.13
CA VAL A 522 26.63 -27.09 -30.07
C VAL A 522 27.84 -27.92 -30.57
N ASP A 523 29.02 -27.31 -30.62
CA ASP A 523 30.27 -28.00 -31.04
C ASP A 523 30.78 -28.98 -29.96
N ASP A 524 30.40 -28.78 -28.69
CA ASP A 524 30.71 -29.69 -27.59
C ASP A 524 29.72 -30.88 -27.52
N GLU A 525 28.60 -30.85 -28.28
CA GLU A 525 27.59 -31.91 -28.31
C GLU A 525 27.99 -33.09 -29.21
N ASP A 526 28.86 -32.89 -30.17
CA ASP A 526 29.33 -33.96 -31.09
C ASP A 526 30.20 -35.03 -30.41
N ASP A 527 30.74 -34.75 -29.19
CA ASP A 527 31.45 -35.72 -28.35
C ASP A 527 30.54 -36.48 -27.36
N ILE A 528 29.25 -36.18 -27.33
CA ILE A 528 28.26 -36.86 -26.49
C ILE A 528 27.35 -37.71 -27.39
N ASP A 529 27.90 -38.83 -27.84
CA ASP A 529 27.17 -39.84 -28.61
C ASP A 529 25.91 -40.35 -27.93
N ASP A 530 24.86 -40.47 -28.75
CA ASP A 530 23.68 -41.27 -28.56
C ASP A 530 22.69 -40.92 -27.45
N ILE A 531 22.00 -39.78 -27.58
CA ILE A 531 20.61 -39.77 -27.19
C ILE A 531 19.72 -39.64 -28.46
N THR A 532 19.58 -40.76 -29.16
CA THR A 532 18.49 -40.95 -30.14
C THR A 532 17.16 -40.84 -29.40
N PHE A 533 16.49 -39.71 -29.57
CA PHE A 533 15.08 -39.60 -29.24
C PHE A 533 14.31 -40.53 -30.16
N ASN A 534 13.84 -41.66 -29.64
CA ASN A 534 12.90 -42.52 -30.30
C ASN A 534 11.54 -41.79 -30.44
N GLU A 535 11.30 -41.16 -31.57
CA GLU A 535 9.98 -40.61 -31.99
C GLU A 535 8.88 -41.70 -32.13
N LYS A 536 9.13 -42.92 -31.68
CA LYS A 536 8.18 -44.02 -31.80
C LYS A 536 7.23 -44.19 -30.62
N ASP A 537 7.42 -43.50 -29.52
CA ASP A 537 6.55 -43.66 -28.35
C ASP A 537 5.35 -42.68 -28.28
N GLU A 538 5.25 -41.71 -29.22
CA GLU A 538 4.12 -40.78 -29.26
C GLU A 538 2.96 -41.22 -30.18
N LEU A 539 3.04 -42.39 -30.85
CA LEU A 539 2.02 -42.83 -31.80
C LEU A 539 1.12 -43.99 -31.31
N ASN A 540 1.22 -44.40 -30.04
CA ASN A 540 0.42 -45.51 -29.50
C ASN A 540 -0.64 -45.18 -28.44
N GLU A 541 -0.95 -43.92 -28.17
CA GLU A 541 -2.02 -43.55 -27.23
C GLU A 541 -3.30 -42.98 -27.91
N THR A 542 -3.49 -43.21 -29.21
CA THR A 542 -4.77 -42.92 -29.85
C THR A 542 -5.33 -44.17 -30.56
N SER A 543 -5.71 -45.15 -29.77
CA SER A 543 -6.75 -46.13 -30.11
C SER A 543 -6.95 -47.11 -28.94
N ILE A 544 -7.88 -46.81 -28.06
CA ILE A 544 -9.01 -47.66 -27.62
C ILE A 544 -9.88 -46.77 -26.70
#